data_49528b58e678de4f22f1e1010c424dc9
#
_entry.id   49528b58e678de4f22f1e1010c424dc9
#
_cell.length_a   1.000
_cell.length_b   1.000
_cell.length_c   1.000
_cell.angle_alpha   90.00
_cell.angle_beta   90.00
_cell.angle_gamma   90.00
#
_symmetry.space_group_name_H-M   'P 1'
#
loop_
_entity.id
_entity.type
_entity.pdbx_description
1 polymer ?
#
loop_
_entity_poly.entity_id
_entity_poly.type
_entity_poly.pdbx_seq_one_letter_code
_entity_poly.pdbx_strand_id
1 'polypeptide(L)'
;MNMKKILIGIGIFIGLVILGGAGFYAWYTQSTPYYTQITTTGKKFDVIDDETGAPRDIDYAYTQMAYDEKGHGTEVDFNGHKSRPLKMQAYLRLDYSTRRNQVISWEAVPKEKVPKAALAKLNR
;
A
#
# COMPACT_ATOMS: atom_id res chain seq x y z
N MET A 1 43.70 -21.16 -17.57
CA MET A 1 42.71 -20.09 -17.76
C MET A 1 43.30 -18.80 -17.22
N ASN A 2 43.16 -17.71 -17.96
CA ASN A 2 43.72 -16.41 -17.58
C ASN A 2 42.92 -15.81 -16.42
N MET A 3 43.60 -15.36 -15.37
CA MET A 3 42.98 -14.72 -14.21
C MET A 3 42.07 -13.52 -14.58
N LYS A 4 42.49 -12.71 -15.58
CA LYS A 4 41.71 -11.59 -16.06
C LYS A 4 40.33 -12.01 -16.58
N LYS A 5 40.27 -13.13 -17.32
CA LYS A 5 39.00 -13.64 -17.86
C LYS A 5 38.08 -14.10 -16.75
N ILE A 6 38.62 -14.72 -15.70
CA ILE A 6 37.87 -15.16 -14.54
C ILE A 6 37.27 -13.95 -13.80
N LEU A 7 38.08 -12.91 -13.58
CA LEU A 7 37.64 -11.69 -12.91
C LEU A 7 36.54 -10.96 -13.68
N ILE A 8 36.68 -10.86 -15.01
CA ILE A 8 35.67 -10.28 -15.88
C ILE A 8 34.36 -11.06 -15.81
N GLY A 9 34.45 -12.37 -15.87
CA GLY A 9 33.26 -13.22 -15.76
C GLY A 9 32.53 -13.06 -14.43
N ILE A 10 33.27 -12.99 -13.33
CA ILE A 10 32.70 -12.78 -11.99
C ILE A 10 32.03 -11.39 -11.93
N GLY A 11 32.67 -10.35 -12.46
CA GLY A 11 32.11 -9.01 -12.47
C GLY A 11 30.81 -8.93 -13.27
N ILE A 12 30.75 -9.58 -14.43
CA ILE A 12 29.54 -9.65 -15.24
C ILE A 12 28.42 -10.37 -14.51
N PHE A 13 28.74 -11.49 -13.88
CA PHE A 13 27.77 -12.29 -13.12
C PHE A 13 27.17 -11.47 -11.95
N ILE A 14 28.02 -10.80 -11.17
CA ILE A 14 27.55 -9.94 -10.06
C ILE A 14 26.67 -8.82 -10.58
N GLY A 15 27.06 -8.17 -11.68
CA GLY A 15 26.29 -7.12 -12.30
C GLY A 15 24.89 -7.60 -12.71
N LEU A 16 24.80 -8.79 -13.31
CA LEU A 16 23.51 -9.37 -13.71
C LEU A 16 22.63 -9.69 -12.50
N VAL A 17 23.20 -10.20 -11.42
CA VAL A 17 22.47 -10.49 -10.18
C VAL A 17 21.93 -9.20 -9.57
N ILE A 18 22.71 -8.13 -9.54
CA ILE A 18 22.27 -6.83 -9.00
C ILE A 18 21.13 -6.26 -9.85
N LEU A 19 21.27 -6.25 -11.17
CA LEU A 19 20.24 -5.73 -12.07
C LEU A 19 18.96 -6.56 -12.00
N GLY A 20 19.09 -7.89 -11.97
CA GLY A 20 17.95 -8.77 -11.86
C GLY A 20 17.25 -8.63 -10.51
N GLY A 21 18.01 -8.54 -9.42
CA GLY A 21 17.46 -8.35 -8.09
C GLY A 21 16.78 -6.99 -7.93
N ALA A 22 17.38 -5.92 -8.45
CA ALA A 22 16.78 -4.59 -8.41
C ALA A 22 15.48 -4.54 -9.23
N GLY A 23 15.49 -5.13 -10.42
CA GLY A 23 14.29 -5.20 -11.26
C GLY A 23 13.17 -6.01 -10.62
N PHE A 24 13.51 -7.15 -10.02
CA PHE A 24 12.54 -7.99 -9.30
C PHE A 24 11.96 -7.22 -8.10
N TYR A 25 12.82 -6.56 -7.32
CA TYR A 25 12.38 -5.78 -6.16
C TYR A 25 11.42 -4.66 -6.57
N ALA A 26 11.77 -3.90 -7.61
CA ALA A 26 10.93 -2.82 -8.12
C ALA A 26 9.58 -3.38 -8.62
N TRP A 27 9.62 -4.51 -9.33
CA TRP A 27 8.41 -5.16 -9.84
C TRP A 27 7.53 -5.67 -8.70
N TYR A 28 8.14 -6.29 -7.68
CA TYR A 28 7.42 -6.86 -6.53
C TYR A 28 6.79 -5.78 -5.63
N THR A 29 7.48 -4.65 -5.47
CA THR A 29 7.02 -3.57 -4.59
C THR A 29 6.23 -2.50 -5.34
N GLN A 30 5.97 -2.71 -6.63
CA GLN A 30 5.22 -1.75 -7.44
C GLN A 30 3.83 -1.52 -6.83
N SER A 31 3.49 -0.25 -6.65
CA SER A 31 2.19 0.15 -6.16
C SER A 31 1.61 1.27 -7.01
N THR A 32 0.28 1.36 -6.99
CA THR A 32 -0.45 2.41 -7.69
C THR A 32 -1.18 3.25 -6.65
N PRO A 33 -1.10 4.58 -6.72
CA PRO A 33 -1.83 5.41 -5.77
C PRO A 33 -3.33 5.35 -6.06
N TYR A 34 -4.10 5.06 -5.01
CA TYR A 34 -5.54 5.15 -5.01
C TYR A 34 -5.95 6.13 -3.91
N TYR A 35 -7.11 6.74 -4.05
CA TYR A 35 -7.60 7.75 -3.13
C TYR A 35 -8.97 7.37 -2.63
N THR A 36 -9.20 7.59 -1.36
CA THR A 36 -10.49 7.31 -0.74
C THR A 36 -10.82 8.39 0.29
N GLN A 37 -12.08 8.46 0.68
CA GLN A 37 -12.53 9.36 1.73
C GLN A 37 -13.18 8.53 2.83
N ILE A 38 -12.85 8.82 4.08
CA ILE A 38 -13.42 8.10 5.22
C ILE A 38 -14.87 8.55 5.42
N THR A 39 -15.81 7.66 5.17
CA THR A 39 -17.23 7.92 5.31
C THR A 39 -17.90 7.04 6.35
N THR A 40 -17.17 6.07 6.91
CA THR A 40 -17.65 5.18 7.97
C THR A 40 -16.66 5.12 9.11
N THR A 41 -17.10 4.65 10.28
CA THR A 41 -16.22 4.49 11.44
C THR A 41 -15.35 3.24 11.35
N GLY A 42 -15.52 2.41 10.31
CA GLY A 42 -14.83 1.14 10.20
C GLY A 42 -15.37 0.10 11.15
N LYS A 43 -14.81 -1.10 11.08
CA LYS A 43 -15.18 -2.21 11.95
C LYS A 43 -14.14 -2.36 13.05
N LYS A 44 -14.56 -2.16 14.29
CA LYS A 44 -13.69 -2.31 15.46
C LYS A 44 -13.34 -3.78 15.69
N PHE A 45 -12.08 -4.08 15.96
CA PHE A 45 -11.65 -5.43 16.32
C PHE A 45 -10.48 -5.38 17.30
N ASP A 46 -10.30 -6.48 18.05
CA ASP A 46 -9.21 -6.60 19.01
C ASP A 46 -7.98 -7.16 18.33
N VAL A 47 -6.83 -6.52 18.58
CA VAL A 47 -5.53 -7.06 18.18
C VAL A 47 -5.10 -8.03 19.28
N ILE A 48 -4.96 -9.31 18.93
CA ILE A 48 -4.68 -10.37 19.88
C ILE A 48 -3.18 -10.61 19.98
N ASP A 49 -2.68 -10.78 21.21
CA ASP A 49 -1.30 -11.16 21.45
C ASP A 49 -1.12 -12.63 21.06
N ASP A 50 -0.18 -12.92 20.18
CA ASP A 50 0.07 -14.27 19.67
C ASP A 50 0.56 -15.25 20.76
N GLU A 51 1.21 -14.73 21.79
CA GLU A 51 1.76 -15.57 22.87
C GLU A 51 0.70 -15.91 23.92
N THR A 52 -0.13 -14.95 24.30
CA THR A 52 -1.08 -15.12 25.41
C THR A 52 -2.51 -15.32 24.96
N GLY A 53 -2.84 -14.97 23.71
CA GLY A 53 -4.21 -14.98 23.22
C GLY A 53 -5.09 -13.88 23.81
N ALA A 54 -4.52 -12.99 24.62
CA ALA A 54 -5.27 -11.91 25.26
C ALA A 54 -5.37 -10.69 24.34
N PRO A 55 -6.46 -9.89 24.47
CA PRO A 55 -6.53 -8.63 23.73
C PRO A 55 -5.39 -7.70 24.12
N ARG A 56 -4.66 -7.22 23.10
CA ARG A 56 -3.50 -6.35 23.30
C ARG A 56 -3.83 -4.89 23.01
N ASP A 57 -4.64 -4.67 21.95
CA ASP A 57 -4.96 -3.34 21.48
C ASP A 57 -6.26 -3.41 20.67
N ILE A 58 -6.71 -2.27 20.20
CA ILE A 58 -7.90 -2.14 19.36
C ILE A 58 -7.48 -1.51 18.04
N ASP A 59 -8.05 -1.99 16.94
CA ASP A 59 -7.85 -1.40 15.63
C ASP A 59 -9.20 -1.35 14.90
N TYR A 60 -9.21 -0.67 13.76
CA TYR A 60 -10.41 -0.51 12.94
C TYR A 60 -10.10 -0.93 11.52
N ALA A 61 -10.95 -1.80 10.98
CA ALA A 61 -10.85 -2.28 9.61
C ALA A 61 -11.81 -1.52 8.71
N TYR A 62 -11.33 -1.12 7.55
CA TYR A 62 -12.12 -0.39 6.56
C TYR A 62 -12.18 -1.18 5.26
N THR A 63 -13.39 -1.33 4.71
CA THR A 63 -13.63 -1.91 3.40
C THR A 63 -14.45 -0.91 2.62
N GLN A 64 -13.88 -0.33 1.58
CA GLN A 64 -14.57 0.72 0.83
C GLN A 64 -13.95 0.91 -0.54
N MET A 65 -14.64 1.69 -1.38
CA MET A 65 -14.14 1.99 -2.72
C MET A 65 -13.05 3.05 -2.67
N ALA A 66 -12.01 2.83 -3.46
CA ALA A 66 -10.94 3.80 -3.71
C ALA A 66 -10.80 4.01 -5.21
N TYR A 67 -10.29 5.15 -5.61
CA TYR A 67 -10.21 5.53 -7.02
C TYR A 67 -8.81 6.02 -7.36
N ASP A 68 -8.32 5.61 -8.54
CA ASP A 68 -7.01 6.05 -9.03
C ASP A 68 -7.11 7.46 -9.64
N GLU A 69 -6.01 7.97 -10.15
CA GLU A 69 -5.97 9.32 -10.73
C GLU A 69 -6.81 9.47 -12.00
N LYS A 70 -7.22 8.36 -12.60
CA LYS A 70 -8.13 8.36 -13.76
C LYS A 70 -9.59 8.15 -13.36
N GLY A 71 -9.85 7.93 -12.07
CA GLY A 71 -11.20 7.71 -11.57
C GLY A 71 -11.65 6.26 -11.65
N HIS A 72 -10.76 5.32 -11.96
CA HIS A 72 -11.08 3.89 -11.92
C HIS A 72 -11.17 3.43 -10.47
N GLY A 73 -12.26 2.75 -10.13
CA GLY A 73 -12.51 2.32 -8.75
C GLY A 73 -12.18 0.87 -8.51
N THR A 74 -11.77 0.57 -7.30
CA THR A 74 -11.62 -0.79 -6.79
C THR A 74 -11.98 -0.80 -5.31
N GLU A 75 -12.50 -1.93 -4.85
CA GLU A 75 -12.75 -2.11 -3.42
C GLU A 75 -11.44 -2.46 -2.73
N VAL A 76 -11.16 -1.80 -1.62
CA VAL A 76 -9.93 -2.00 -0.86
C VAL A 76 -10.23 -2.26 0.59
N ASP A 77 -9.35 -3.03 1.23
CA ASP A 77 -9.39 -3.31 2.65
C ASP A 77 -8.10 -2.76 3.28
N PHE A 78 -8.24 -2.03 4.36
CA PHE A 78 -7.09 -1.52 5.10
C PHE A 78 -7.45 -1.29 6.57
N ASN A 79 -6.44 -1.25 7.41
CA ASN A 79 -6.59 -0.99 8.83
C ASN A 79 -6.08 0.40 9.17
N GLY A 80 -6.74 1.05 10.14
CA GLY A 80 -6.36 2.38 10.59
C GLY A 80 -5.08 2.40 11.41
N HIS A 81 -4.71 1.28 12.01
CA HIS A 81 -3.53 1.13 12.89
C HIS A 81 -3.55 2.09 14.08
N LYS A 82 -4.76 2.39 14.57
CA LYS A 82 -4.98 3.26 15.71
C LYS A 82 -6.09 2.68 16.57
N SER A 83 -6.05 2.95 17.86
CA SER A 83 -7.08 2.51 18.80
C SER A 83 -8.37 3.34 18.71
N ARG A 84 -8.44 4.25 17.77
CA ARG A 84 -9.61 5.10 17.51
C ARG A 84 -9.93 5.10 16.02
N PRO A 85 -11.19 5.39 15.63
CA PRO A 85 -11.52 5.50 14.22
C PRO A 85 -10.74 6.61 13.52
N LEU A 86 -10.52 6.45 12.22
CA LEU A 86 -9.96 7.52 11.41
C LEU A 86 -10.94 8.68 11.34
N LYS A 87 -10.40 9.90 11.19
CA LYS A 87 -11.22 11.11 11.13
C LYS A 87 -12.22 11.02 9.98
N MET A 88 -13.48 11.26 10.28
CA MET A 88 -14.54 11.28 9.28
C MET A 88 -14.28 12.37 8.24
N GLN A 89 -14.56 12.07 6.99
CA GLN A 89 -14.38 12.96 5.83
C GLN A 89 -12.90 13.18 5.44
N ALA A 90 -11.95 12.54 6.13
CA ALA A 90 -10.54 12.63 5.76
C ALA A 90 -10.29 11.93 4.43
N TYR A 91 -9.43 12.54 3.61
CA TYR A 91 -8.98 11.93 2.36
C TYR A 91 -7.68 11.17 2.62
N LEU A 92 -7.60 9.96 2.09
CA LEU A 92 -6.42 9.12 2.22
C LEU A 92 -5.86 8.79 0.85
N ARG A 93 -4.54 8.81 0.76
CA ARG A 93 -3.83 8.23 -0.37
C ARG A 93 -3.39 6.84 0.03
N LEU A 94 -3.76 5.85 -0.76
CA LEU A 94 -3.44 4.45 -0.51
C LEU A 94 -2.42 3.99 -1.55
N ASP A 95 -1.35 3.36 -1.09
CA ASP A 95 -0.42 2.67 -1.99
C ASP A 95 -0.93 1.24 -2.15
N TYR A 96 -1.56 0.98 -3.28
CA TYR A 96 -2.24 -0.29 -3.56
C TYR A 96 -1.40 -1.15 -4.50
N SER A 97 -1.15 -2.39 -4.11
CA SER A 97 -0.47 -3.35 -4.96
C SER A 97 -1.50 -4.15 -5.76
N THR A 98 -1.57 -3.89 -7.08
CA THR A 98 -2.47 -4.64 -7.96
C THR A 98 -2.08 -6.10 -8.05
N ARG A 99 -0.79 -6.39 -7.89
CA ARG A 99 -0.27 -7.75 -7.90
C ARG A 99 -0.70 -8.56 -6.69
N ARG A 100 -0.61 -7.95 -5.49
CA ARG A 100 -0.97 -8.61 -4.24
C ARG A 100 -2.40 -8.37 -3.82
N ASN A 101 -3.14 -7.54 -4.57
CA ASN A 101 -4.52 -7.13 -4.27
C ASN A 101 -4.67 -6.64 -2.84
N GLN A 102 -3.74 -5.80 -2.38
CA GLN A 102 -3.79 -5.28 -1.02
C GLN A 102 -3.21 -3.87 -0.95
N VAL A 103 -3.68 -3.13 0.05
CA VAL A 103 -3.12 -1.83 0.39
C VAL A 103 -1.84 -2.07 1.19
N ILE A 104 -0.73 -1.51 0.70
CA ILE A 104 0.57 -1.63 1.36
C ILE A 104 0.68 -0.61 2.49
N SER A 105 0.25 0.62 2.24
CA SER A 105 0.31 1.72 3.20
C SER A 105 -0.71 2.77 2.84
N TRP A 106 -0.97 3.68 3.77
CA TRP A 106 -1.85 4.82 3.53
C TRP A 106 -1.34 6.03 4.29
N GLU A 107 -1.74 7.22 3.79
CA GLU A 107 -1.46 8.47 4.48
C GLU A 107 -2.62 9.44 4.28
N ALA A 108 -2.86 10.30 5.28
CA ALA A 108 -3.85 11.35 5.15
C ALA A 108 -3.31 12.46 4.25
N VAL A 109 -4.14 12.93 3.33
CA VAL A 109 -3.77 14.00 2.38
C VAL A 109 -4.84 15.07 2.38
N PRO A 110 -4.49 16.33 2.11
CA PRO A 110 -5.50 17.37 1.95
C PRO A 110 -6.28 17.16 0.65
N LYS A 111 -7.50 17.69 0.62
CA LYS A 111 -8.39 17.57 -0.54
C LYS A 111 -7.73 18.01 -1.85
N GLU A 112 -6.89 19.04 -1.80
CA GLU A 112 -6.20 19.59 -2.96
C GLU A 112 -5.21 18.61 -3.60
N LYS A 113 -4.78 17.62 -2.84
CA LYS A 113 -3.86 16.57 -3.34
C LYS A 113 -4.58 15.41 -4.01
N VAL A 114 -5.90 15.35 -3.91
CA VAL A 114 -6.68 14.28 -4.53
C VAL A 114 -6.90 14.63 -6.01
N PRO A 115 -6.57 13.72 -6.95
CA PRO A 115 -6.82 13.97 -8.37
C PRO A 115 -8.29 14.24 -8.65
N LYS A 116 -8.56 15.13 -9.61
CA LYS A 116 -9.92 15.55 -9.92
C LYS A 116 -10.86 14.39 -10.26
N ALA A 117 -10.39 13.42 -11.04
CA ALA A 117 -11.20 12.27 -11.44
C ALA A 117 -11.59 11.42 -10.22
N ALA A 118 -10.64 11.20 -9.30
CA ALA A 118 -10.92 10.47 -8.06
C ALA A 118 -11.87 11.27 -7.16
N LEU A 119 -11.63 12.57 -7.03
CA LEU A 119 -12.44 13.44 -6.20
C LEU A 119 -13.90 13.48 -6.68
N ALA A 120 -14.13 13.51 -7.99
CA ALA A 120 -15.47 13.49 -8.56
C ALA A 120 -16.23 12.22 -8.18
N LYS A 121 -15.54 11.10 -8.08
CA LYS A 121 -16.14 9.83 -7.66
C LYS A 121 -16.40 9.79 -6.16
N LEU A 122 -15.53 10.38 -5.37
CA LEU A 122 -15.65 10.38 -3.90
C LEU A 122 -16.73 11.34 -3.40
N ASN A 123 -17.00 12.40 -4.13
CA ASN A 123 -17.98 13.44 -3.73
C ASN A 123 -19.39 13.20 -4.30
N ARG A 124 -19.72 11.98 -4.58
CA ARG A 124 -21.06 11.61 -5.04
C ARG A 124 -22.06 11.50 -3.90
#